data_e44ddd253831e7c5934bd2e6c4110ffa
#
_entry.id   e44ddd253831e7c5934bd2e6c4110ffa
#
_cell.length_a   1.000
_cell.length_b   1.000
_cell.length_c   1.000
_cell.angle_alpha   90.00
_cell.angle_beta   90.00
_cell.angle_gamma   90.00
#
_symmetry.space_group_name_H-M   'P 1'
#
loop_
_entity.id
_entity.type
_entity.pdbx_description
1 polymer ?
#
loop_
_entity_poly.entity_id
_entity_poly.type
_entity_poly.pdbx_seq_one_letter_code
_entity_poly.pdbx_strand_id
1 'polypeptide(L)'
;FLSALLDNLTTTIVMATLIRKLIHEKQDLWIMGGFVIIAANAGGAWSPIGDVTTIMLWIGGQISALHVIQALIIPSLVCIIVPLLFMSFTFRGEISPAKSKAEASGEPKKKQTSELISNWETQLVFWCGIGALLFVPIFKNLTHLPPFMGMLLSLGFMWILTDLLHMGKKVERGHLSVSSVIRRVDTPSILFFLGILLAVAALETGEFLQHVAVFLEETLKNIYLINMIIGLLSAIVDNVPLVAGAMGMYSMTEFPPDHIFWSLLAYCAGTGGSVLIIGSAAGVAMMGILKIDFIWYLKRISLLALLGYLAGMGAYMIQHIWT
;
A
#
# COMPACT_ATOMS: atom_id res chain seq x y z
N PHE A 1 5.68 -2.98 -7.67
CA PHE A 1 5.07 -2.20 -8.77
C PHE A 1 3.55 -2.19 -8.70
N LEU A 2 2.86 -3.34 -8.52
CA LEU A 2 1.41 -3.39 -8.47
C LEU A 2 0.83 -2.51 -7.35
N SER A 3 1.46 -2.51 -6.18
CA SER A 3 1.06 -1.70 -5.03
C SER A 3 1.18 -0.19 -5.26
N ALA A 4 2.08 0.24 -6.13
CA ALA A 4 2.20 1.65 -6.49
C ALA A 4 0.98 2.19 -7.27
N LEU A 5 0.16 1.30 -7.83
CA LEU A 5 -1.03 1.64 -8.62
C LEU A 5 -2.34 1.31 -7.91
N LEU A 6 -2.37 0.19 -7.15
CA LEU A 6 -3.61 -0.38 -6.58
C LEU A 6 -3.72 -0.21 -5.06
N ASP A 7 -2.79 0.43 -4.41
CA ASP A 7 -2.51 0.44 -2.95
C ASP A 7 -2.00 -0.90 -2.40
N ASN A 8 -1.45 -0.84 -1.18
CA ASN A 8 -0.83 -1.98 -0.50
C ASN A 8 -1.86 -3.04 -0.05
N LEU A 9 -3.04 -2.63 0.42
CA LEU A 9 -4.11 -3.52 0.87
C LEU A 9 -4.70 -4.31 -0.30
N THR A 10 -5.12 -3.62 -1.36
CA THR A 10 -5.71 -4.23 -2.57
C THR A 10 -4.72 -5.18 -3.22
N THR A 11 -3.47 -4.76 -3.38
CA THR A 11 -2.40 -5.60 -3.92
C THR A 11 -2.22 -6.87 -3.10
N THR A 12 -2.23 -6.75 -1.77
CA THR A 12 -2.08 -7.89 -0.87
C THR A 12 -3.23 -8.88 -1.01
N ILE A 13 -4.48 -8.42 -1.08
CA ILE A 13 -5.66 -9.28 -1.26
C ILE A 13 -5.58 -10.03 -2.59
N VAL A 14 -5.23 -9.34 -3.68
CA VAL A 14 -5.07 -9.95 -5.01
C VAL A 14 -3.96 -11.00 -4.99
N MET A 15 -2.80 -10.66 -4.46
CA MET A 15 -1.66 -11.57 -4.38
C MET A 15 -1.91 -12.75 -3.44
N ALA A 16 -2.55 -12.54 -2.29
CA ALA A 16 -2.91 -13.61 -1.37
C ALA A 16 -3.84 -14.65 -2.02
N THR A 17 -4.83 -14.17 -2.77
CA THR A 17 -5.74 -15.07 -3.53
C THR A 17 -5.02 -15.82 -4.64
N LEU A 18 -4.06 -15.19 -5.31
CA LEU A 18 -3.26 -15.80 -6.36
C LEU A 18 -2.32 -16.88 -5.81
N ILE A 19 -1.48 -16.54 -4.82
CA ILE A 19 -0.50 -17.48 -4.25
C ILE A 19 -1.18 -18.68 -3.57
N ARG A 20 -2.34 -18.48 -2.93
CA ARG A 20 -3.14 -19.56 -2.35
C ARG A 20 -3.61 -20.58 -3.39
N LYS A 21 -3.80 -20.18 -4.66
CA LYS A 21 -4.13 -21.08 -5.76
C LYS A 21 -2.92 -21.80 -6.33
N LEU A 22 -1.74 -21.21 -6.23
CA LEU A 22 -0.51 -21.72 -6.83
C LEU A 22 0.29 -22.60 -5.87
N ILE A 23 0.26 -22.32 -4.56
CA ILE A 23 1.08 -22.96 -3.55
C ILE A 23 0.19 -23.71 -2.57
N HIS A 24 0.49 -25.01 -2.35
CA HIS A 24 -0.27 -25.87 -1.45
C HIS A 24 0.44 -26.11 -0.12
N GLU A 25 1.77 -26.10 -0.14
CA GLU A 25 2.56 -26.27 1.07
C GLU A 25 2.39 -25.05 1.98
N LYS A 26 1.93 -25.28 3.21
CA LYS A 26 1.57 -24.24 4.16
C LYS A 26 2.76 -23.32 4.51
N GLN A 27 3.95 -23.89 4.66
CA GLN A 27 5.13 -23.12 5.02
C GLN A 27 5.57 -22.21 3.88
N ASP A 28 5.61 -22.70 2.65
CA ASP A 28 5.97 -21.93 1.46
C ASP A 28 4.94 -20.82 1.20
N LEU A 29 3.65 -21.14 1.36
CA LEU A 29 2.57 -20.19 1.23
C LEU A 29 2.71 -19.03 2.24
N TRP A 30 3.06 -19.33 3.48
CA TRP A 30 3.25 -18.34 4.53
C TRP A 30 4.50 -17.49 4.31
N ILE A 31 5.60 -18.09 3.83
CA ILE A 31 6.81 -17.34 3.46
C ILE A 31 6.52 -16.40 2.30
N MET A 32 5.91 -16.89 1.23
CA MET A 32 5.54 -16.04 0.10
C MET A 32 4.57 -14.94 0.51
N GLY A 33 3.61 -15.25 1.40
CA GLY A 33 2.73 -14.24 2.01
C GLY A 33 3.50 -13.15 2.74
N GLY A 34 4.52 -13.53 3.54
CA GLY A 34 5.39 -12.57 4.22
C GLY A 34 6.14 -11.65 3.26
N PHE A 35 6.68 -12.19 2.17
CA PHE A 35 7.34 -11.39 1.14
C PHE A 35 6.37 -10.48 0.37
N VAL A 36 5.14 -10.92 0.13
CA VAL A 36 4.09 -10.07 -0.46
C VAL A 36 3.79 -8.89 0.44
N ILE A 37 3.74 -9.05 1.77
CA ILE A 37 3.54 -7.94 2.71
C ILE A 37 4.68 -6.91 2.57
N ILE A 38 5.94 -7.35 2.62
CA ILE A 38 7.10 -6.47 2.48
C ILE A 38 7.06 -5.76 1.12
N ALA A 39 6.76 -6.49 0.04
CA ALA A 39 6.71 -5.95 -1.31
C ALA A 39 5.54 -4.98 -1.52
N ALA A 40 4.38 -5.24 -0.92
CA ALA A 40 3.21 -4.38 -1.02
C ALA A 40 3.44 -3.05 -0.31
N ASN A 41 3.98 -3.09 0.91
CA ASN A 41 4.28 -1.90 1.68
C ASN A 41 5.43 -1.09 1.06
N ALA A 42 6.54 -1.74 0.69
CA ALA A 42 7.64 -1.07 -0.01
C ALA A 42 7.21 -0.51 -1.38
N GLY A 43 6.34 -1.24 -2.09
CA GLY A 43 5.79 -0.79 -3.37
C GLY A 43 4.83 0.38 -3.25
N GLY A 44 4.10 0.48 -2.14
CA GLY A 44 3.21 1.59 -1.84
C GLY A 44 3.95 2.87 -1.45
N ALA A 45 5.07 2.74 -0.73
CA ALA A 45 5.77 3.87 -0.13
C ALA A 45 6.34 4.88 -1.15
N TRP A 46 6.73 4.46 -2.36
CA TRP A 46 7.32 5.34 -3.37
C TRP A 46 6.32 5.97 -4.35
N SER A 47 5.03 5.67 -4.20
CA SER A 47 4.00 6.22 -5.08
C SER A 47 3.02 7.10 -4.29
N PRO A 48 2.58 8.24 -4.85
CA PRO A 48 1.65 9.12 -4.15
C PRO A 48 0.26 8.49 -3.92
N ILE A 49 -0.06 7.38 -4.60
CA ILE A 49 -1.34 6.66 -4.49
C ILE A 49 -1.18 5.21 -4.03
N GLY A 50 0.04 4.80 -3.69
CA GLY A 50 0.36 3.41 -3.41
C GLY A 50 0.13 2.97 -1.95
N ASP A 51 0.01 3.91 -1.03
CA ASP A 51 -0.29 3.70 0.38
C ASP A 51 -1.12 4.86 0.92
N VAL A 52 -2.00 4.60 1.88
CA VAL A 52 -2.82 5.66 2.51
C VAL A 52 -1.93 6.74 3.14
N THR A 53 -0.80 6.37 3.70
CA THR A 53 0.17 7.31 4.30
C THR A 53 0.77 8.28 3.29
N THR A 54 1.19 7.78 2.12
CA THR A 54 1.68 8.64 1.03
C THR A 54 0.57 9.49 0.42
N ILE A 55 -0.65 8.94 0.31
CA ILE A 55 -1.84 9.72 -0.10
C ILE A 55 -2.08 10.89 0.84
N MET A 56 -2.02 10.67 2.15
CA MET A 56 -2.24 11.72 3.15
C MET A 56 -1.21 12.84 3.02
N LEU A 57 0.09 12.50 2.97
CA LEU A 57 1.17 13.46 2.81
C LEU A 57 1.08 14.24 1.48
N TRP A 58 0.66 13.57 0.41
CA TRP A 58 0.47 14.19 -0.88
C TRP A 58 -0.74 15.13 -0.93
N ILE A 59 -1.87 14.73 -0.34
CA ILE A 59 -3.08 15.57 -0.24
C ILE A 59 -2.79 16.77 0.67
N GLY A 60 -2.12 16.56 1.79
CA GLY A 60 -1.74 17.59 2.74
C GLY A 60 -0.71 18.58 2.20
N GLY A 61 -0.05 18.27 1.07
CA GLY A 61 0.91 19.16 0.42
C GLY A 61 2.34 19.03 0.95
N GLN A 62 2.63 18.09 1.86
CA GLN A 62 3.96 17.83 2.40
C GLN A 62 4.91 17.24 1.36
N ILE A 63 4.39 16.45 0.41
CA ILE A 63 5.17 15.86 -0.68
C ILE A 63 4.49 16.08 -2.04
N SER A 64 5.30 16.28 -3.07
CA SER A 64 4.82 16.26 -4.45
C SER A 64 4.92 14.86 -5.05
N ALA A 65 4.08 14.55 -6.06
CA ALA A 65 4.06 13.24 -6.69
C ALA A 65 5.40 12.87 -7.33
N LEU A 66 6.04 13.81 -8.00
CA LEU A 66 7.32 13.56 -8.67
C LEU A 66 8.44 13.34 -7.66
N HIS A 67 8.48 14.17 -6.61
CA HIS A 67 9.50 14.08 -5.57
C HIS A 67 9.46 12.74 -4.84
N VAL A 68 8.29 12.29 -4.39
CA VAL A 68 8.17 11.01 -3.67
C VAL A 68 8.61 9.82 -4.53
N ILE A 69 8.30 9.83 -5.83
CA ILE A 69 8.75 8.78 -6.75
C ILE A 69 10.28 8.79 -6.87
N GLN A 70 10.88 9.95 -7.12
CA GLN A 70 12.33 10.07 -7.30
C GLN A 70 13.11 9.75 -6.02
N ALA A 71 12.62 10.23 -4.87
CA ALA A 71 13.28 10.03 -3.58
C ALA A 71 13.19 8.59 -3.07
N LEU A 72 12.05 7.90 -3.30
CA LEU A 72 11.77 6.64 -2.61
C LEU A 72 11.81 5.38 -3.46
N ILE A 73 11.92 5.47 -4.79
CA ILE A 73 11.95 4.28 -5.66
C ILE A 73 13.16 3.38 -5.34
N ILE A 74 14.36 3.97 -5.14
CA ILE A 74 15.58 3.22 -4.83
C ILE A 74 15.51 2.64 -3.40
N PRO A 75 15.21 3.42 -2.33
CA PRO A 75 15.01 2.88 -0.99
C PRO A 75 14.00 1.74 -0.93
N SER A 76 12.88 1.87 -1.63
CA SER A 76 11.83 0.85 -1.67
C SER A 76 12.25 -0.43 -2.39
N LEU A 77 13.03 -0.30 -3.48
CA LEU A 77 13.63 -1.46 -4.15
C LEU A 77 14.65 -2.17 -3.27
N VAL A 78 15.51 -1.43 -2.58
CA VAL A 78 16.49 -2.00 -1.64
C VAL A 78 15.79 -2.71 -0.49
N CYS A 79 14.70 -2.12 0.03
CA CYS A 79 13.90 -2.70 1.10
C CYS A 79 13.38 -4.12 0.78
N ILE A 80 13.06 -4.42 -0.48
CA ILE A 80 12.61 -5.76 -0.87
C ILE A 80 13.74 -6.64 -1.39
N ILE A 81 14.72 -6.07 -2.10
CA ILE A 81 15.82 -6.85 -2.68
C ILE A 81 16.69 -7.48 -1.59
N VAL A 82 16.99 -6.75 -0.51
CA VAL A 82 17.86 -7.25 0.58
C VAL A 82 17.26 -8.49 1.25
N PRO A 83 16.00 -8.50 1.72
CA PRO A 83 15.37 -9.71 2.24
C PRO A 83 15.31 -10.86 1.23
N LEU A 84 15.03 -10.57 -0.06
CA LEU A 84 14.98 -11.59 -1.11
C LEU A 84 16.35 -12.22 -1.34
N LEU A 85 17.42 -11.43 -1.39
CA LEU A 85 18.78 -11.95 -1.50
C LEU A 85 19.14 -12.84 -0.31
N PHE A 86 18.84 -12.39 0.91
CA PHE A 86 19.10 -13.18 2.11
C PHE A 86 18.36 -14.52 2.06
N MET A 87 17.08 -14.52 1.64
CA MET A 87 16.31 -15.76 1.49
C MET A 87 16.81 -16.66 0.37
N SER A 88 17.30 -16.10 -0.75
CA SER A 88 17.82 -16.90 -1.86
C SER A 88 19.00 -17.79 -1.45
N PHE A 89 19.80 -17.35 -0.48
CA PHE A 89 20.89 -18.14 0.09
C PHE A 89 20.43 -19.20 1.09
N THR A 90 19.28 -18.96 1.75
CA THR A 90 18.77 -19.82 2.83
C THR A 90 17.75 -20.83 2.31
N PHE A 91 16.97 -20.49 1.29
CA PHE A 91 15.93 -21.34 0.72
C PHE A 91 16.50 -22.18 -0.43
N ARG A 92 16.65 -23.48 -0.19
CA ARG A 92 17.00 -24.46 -1.21
C ARG A 92 15.88 -25.50 -1.28
N GLY A 93 15.06 -25.46 -2.32
CA GLY A 93 13.97 -26.40 -2.54
C GLY A 93 13.17 -26.07 -3.78
N GLU A 94 12.49 -27.05 -4.35
CA GLU A 94 11.52 -26.84 -5.41
C GLU A 94 10.15 -26.58 -4.78
N ILE A 95 9.50 -25.47 -5.17
CA ILE A 95 8.11 -25.21 -4.79
C ILE A 95 7.27 -26.25 -5.52
N SER A 96 6.61 -27.15 -4.78
CA SER A 96 5.71 -28.13 -5.37
C SER A 96 4.51 -27.40 -6.00
N PRO A 97 4.37 -27.40 -7.34
CA PRO A 97 3.23 -26.78 -7.98
C PRO A 97 1.96 -27.50 -7.53
N ALA A 98 0.89 -26.70 -7.35
CA ALA A 98 -0.42 -27.22 -7.04
C ALA A 98 -0.83 -28.25 -8.11
N LYS A 99 -0.83 -29.54 -7.78
CA LYS A 99 -1.52 -30.53 -8.61
C LYS A 99 -2.97 -30.07 -8.72
N SER A 100 -3.36 -29.71 -9.94
CA SER A 100 -4.71 -29.22 -10.21
C SER A 100 -5.72 -30.25 -9.74
N LYS A 101 -6.48 -29.95 -8.68
CA LYS A 101 -7.65 -30.75 -8.26
C LYS A 101 -8.69 -30.85 -9.39
N ALA A 102 -8.52 -30.11 -10.48
CA ALA A 102 -9.36 -30.19 -11.68
C ALA A 102 -9.21 -31.50 -12.44
N GLU A 103 -8.12 -32.27 -12.19
CA GLU A 103 -7.94 -33.60 -12.79
C GLU A 103 -8.49 -34.74 -11.92
N ALA A 104 -8.78 -34.49 -10.63
CA ALA A 104 -9.27 -35.52 -9.71
C ALA A 104 -10.78 -35.48 -9.45
N SER A 105 -11.46 -34.39 -9.75
CA SER A 105 -12.92 -34.25 -9.66
C SER A 105 -13.43 -33.82 -11.02
N GLY A 106 -14.08 -34.76 -11.73
CA GLY A 106 -14.72 -34.51 -13.04
C GLY A 106 -15.91 -33.54 -12.97
N GLU A 107 -15.81 -32.46 -12.20
CA GLU A 107 -16.82 -31.41 -12.17
C GLU A 107 -16.61 -30.44 -13.33
N PRO A 108 -17.67 -30.17 -14.11
CA PRO A 108 -17.58 -29.23 -15.22
C PRO A 108 -17.20 -27.85 -14.70
N LYS A 109 -16.08 -27.30 -15.17
CA LYS A 109 -15.70 -25.90 -14.96
C LYS A 109 -16.94 -25.03 -15.15
N LYS A 110 -17.30 -24.22 -14.15
CA LYS A 110 -18.29 -23.14 -14.31
C LYS A 110 -17.79 -22.16 -15.37
N LYS A 111 -18.09 -22.44 -16.64
CA LYS A 111 -17.85 -21.61 -17.82
C LYS A 111 -18.75 -20.36 -17.91
N GLN A 112 -19.53 -20.05 -16.87
CA GLN A 112 -20.67 -19.13 -17.01
C GLN A 112 -20.35 -17.63 -16.99
N THR A 113 -19.09 -17.21 -16.69
CA THR A 113 -18.79 -15.75 -16.66
C THR A 113 -17.90 -15.30 -17.83
N SER A 114 -17.13 -16.21 -18.44
CA SER A 114 -16.18 -15.85 -19.50
C SER A 114 -16.81 -15.72 -20.89
N GLU A 115 -18.03 -16.22 -21.12
CA GLU A 115 -18.72 -16.12 -22.41
C GLU A 115 -19.50 -14.81 -22.60
N LEU A 116 -19.73 -14.05 -21.51
CA LEU A 116 -20.52 -12.82 -21.55
C LEU A 116 -19.70 -11.55 -21.84
N ILE A 117 -18.35 -11.60 -21.67
CA ILE A 117 -17.49 -10.42 -21.80
C ILE A 117 -16.43 -10.70 -22.86
N SER A 118 -16.31 -9.81 -23.84
CA SER A 118 -15.25 -9.90 -24.84
C SER A 118 -13.88 -9.56 -24.23
N ASN A 119 -12.82 -10.26 -24.65
CA ASN A 119 -11.44 -9.95 -24.24
C ASN A 119 -11.06 -8.50 -24.52
N TRP A 120 -11.58 -7.92 -25.61
CA TRP A 120 -11.38 -6.52 -25.96
C TRP A 120 -12.01 -5.57 -24.92
N GLU A 121 -13.25 -5.82 -24.51
CA GLU A 121 -13.95 -5.02 -23.47
C GLU A 121 -13.17 -5.05 -22.15
N THR A 122 -12.67 -6.23 -21.76
CA THR A 122 -11.86 -6.39 -20.54
C THR A 122 -10.56 -5.60 -20.61
N GLN A 123 -9.84 -5.66 -21.73
CA GLN A 123 -8.60 -4.91 -21.90
C GLN A 123 -8.86 -3.40 -21.96
N LEU A 124 -9.92 -2.96 -22.62
CA LEU A 124 -10.28 -1.55 -22.69
C LEU A 124 -10.54 -0.99 -21.28
N VAL A 125 -11.40 -1.64 -20.50
CA VAL A 125 -11.72 -1.21 -19.12
C VAL A 125 -10.46 -1.22 -18.24
N PHE A 126 -9.61 -2.23 -18.38
CA PHE A 126 -8.36 -2.35 -17.64
C PHE A 126 -7.40 -1.19 -17.94
N TRP A 127 -7.12 -0.91 -19.21
CA TRP A 127 -6.21 0.16 -19.59
C TRP A 127 -6.77 1.55 -19.34
N CYS A 128 -8.08 1.76 -19.54
CA CYS A 128 -8.73 3.01 -19.15
C CYS A 128 -8.71 3.20 -17.63
N GLY A 129 -8.86 2.16 -16.83
CA GLY A 129 -8.76 2.23 -15.38
C GLY A 129 -7.36 2.63 -14.91
N ILE A 130 -6.31 2.01 -15.47
CA ILE A 130 -4.92 2.41 -15.18
C ILE A 130 -4.68 3.86 -15.63
N GLY A 131 -5.12 4.24 -16.83
CA GLY A 131 -5.00 5.61 -17.34
C GLY A 131 -5.71 6.62 -16.43
N ALA A 132 -6.90 6.28 -15.95
CA ALA A 132 -7.68 7.11 -15.03
C ALA A 132 -6.95 7.33 -13.69
N LEU A 133 -6.30 6.30 -13.13
CA LEU A 133 -5.49 6.43 -11.92
C LEU A 133 -4.25 7.30 -12.14
N LEU A 134 -3.53 7.07 -13.24
CA LEU A 134 -2.34 7.87 -13.60
C LEU A 134 -2.69 9.33 -13.95
N PHE A 135 -3.91 9.57 -14.38
CA PHE A 135 -4.40 10.92 -14.67
C PHE A 135 -4.51 11.79 -13.40
N VAL A 136 -4.79 11.21 -12.24
CA VAL A 136 -5.02 11.96 -10.99
C VAL A 136 -3.81 12.83 -10.58
N PRO A 137 -2.56 12.32 -10.52
CA PRO A 137 -1.39 13.15 -10.27
C PRO A 137 -1.17 14.23 -11.33
N ILE A 138 -1.40 13.91 -12.61
CA ILE A 138 -1.29 14.88 -13.72
C ILE A 138 -2.32 16.00 -13.54
N PHE A 139 -3.57 15.63 -13.24
CA PHE A 139 -4.65 16.59 -12.99
C PHE A 139 -4.30 17.54 -11.85
N LYS A 140 -3.81 17.02 -10.69
CA LYS A 140 -3.37 17.84 -9.56
C LYS A 140 -2.28 18.84 -9.97
N ASN A 141 -1.27 18.37 -10.72
CA ASN A 141 -0.15 19.21 -11.13
C ASN A 141 -0.56 20.32 -12.14
N LEU A 142 -1.52 20.04 -13.02
CA LEU A 142 -1.99 21.00 -14.02
C LEU A 142 -3.00 22.00 -13.46
N THR A 143 -3.89 21.56 -12.58
CA THR A 143 -5.01 22.39 -12.11
C THR A 143 -4.78 22.99 -10.73
N HIS A 144 -3.81 22.46 -9.97
CA HIS A 144 -3.58 22.74 -8.54
C HIS A 144 -4.80 22.45 -7.65
N LEU A 145 -5.81 21.74 -8.17
CA LEU A 145 -6.98 21.30 -7.42
C LEU A 145 -6.69 20.06 -6.57
N PRO A 146 -7.47 19.84 -5.50
CA PRO A 146 -7.31 18.63 -4.68
C PRO A 146 -7.43 17.34 -5.49
N PRO A 147 -6.63 16.30 -5.21
CA PRO A 147 -6.60 15.05 -5.98
C PRO A 147 -7.94 14.33 -6.06
N PHE A 148 -8.80 14.47 -5.05
CA PHE A 148 -10.12 13.83 -5.04
C PHE A 148 -11.01 14.30 -6.20
N MET A 149 -10.84 15.54 -6.70
CA MET A 149 -11.57 16.03 -7.86
C MET A 149 -11.15 15.30 -9.14
N GLY A 150 -9.86 15.04 -9.30
CA GLY A 150 -9.34 14.19 -10.39
C GLY A 150 -9.86 12.76 -10.29
N MET A 151 -9.94 12.21 -9.07
CA MET A 151 -10.53 10.88 -8.84
C MET A 151 -12.01 10.82 -9.19
N LEU A 152 -12.81 11.83 -8.80
CA LEU A 152 -14.24 11.89 -9.14
C LEU A 152 -14.46 12.03 -10.66
N LEU A 153 -13.61 12.83 -11.34
CA LEU A 153 -13.66 12.94 -12.80
C LEU A 153 -13.32 11.60 -13.47
N SER A 154 -12.26 10.93 -13.00
CA SER A 154 -11.86 9.61 -13.46
C SER A 154 -12.94 8.55 -13.24
N LEU A 155 -13.58 8.57 -12.06
CA LEU A 155 -14.70 7.68 -11.74
C LEU A 155 -15.90 7.95 -12.66
N GLY A 156 -16.25 9.23 -12.90
CA GLY A 156 -17.32 9.61 -13.82
C GLY A 156 -17.05 9.14 -15.25
N PHE A 157 -15.81 9.29 -15.73
CA PHE A 157 -15.39 8.78 -17.03
C PHE A 157 -15.54 7.24 -17.11
N MET A 158 -15.03 6.51 -16.12
CA MET A 158 -15.14 5.05 -16.05
C MET A 158 -16.59 4.59 -15.95
N TRP A 159 -17.44 5.37 -15.28
CA TRP A 159 -18.88 5.07 -15.20
C TRP A 159 -19.55 5.17 -16.57
N ILE A 160 -19.34 6.29 -17.26
CA ILE A 160 -19.89 6.48 -18.62
C ILE A 160 -19.37 5.38 -19.55
N LEU A 161 -18.07 5.08 -19.54
CA LEU A 161 -17.46 4.06 -20.37
C LEU A 161 -18.10 2.68 -20.15
N THR A 162 -18.22 2.26 -18.88
CA THR A 162 -18.79 0.95 -18.54
C THR A 162 -20.28 0.88 -18.86
N ASP A 163 -21.03 1.95 -18.65
CA ASP A 163 -22.45 1.99 -18.99
C ASP A 163 -22.69 1.92 -20.51
N LEU A 164 -21.83 2.59 -21.30
CA LEU A 164 -21.89 2.51 -22.77
C LEU A 164 -21.55 1.10 -23.27
N LEU A 165 -20.53 0.46 -22.72
CA LEU A 165 -20.13 -0.92 -23.07
C LEU A 165 -21.24 -1.94 -22.71
N HIS A 166 -22.01 -1.66 -21.68
CA HIS A 166 -23.09 -2.57 -21.22
C HIS A 166 -24.49 -2.16 -21.73
N MET A 167 -24.58 -1.11 -22.57
CA MET A 167 -25.86 -0.73 -23.21
C MET A 167 -26.41 -1.90 -24.02
N GLY A 168 -27.68 -2.28 -23.78
CA GLY A 168 -28.35 -3.40 -24.42
C GLY A 168 -28.24 -4.77 -23.72
N LYS A 169 -27.34 -4.92 -22.73
CA LYS A 169 -27.15 -6.18 -21.95
C LYS A 169 -27.29 -5.97 -20.45
N LYS A 170 -28.05 -4.98 -20.02
CA LYS A 170 -28.16 -4.55 -18.60
C LYS A 170 -28.68 -5.65 -17.66
N VAL A 171 -29.54 -6.55 -18.12
CA VAL A 171 -30.10 -7.63 -17.29
C VAL A 171 -29.03 -8.66 -16.92
N GLU A 172 -28.15 -9.01 -17.86
CA GLU A 172 -27.11 -10.03 -17.69
C GLU A 172 -25.84 -9.46 -17.02
N ARG A 173 -25.53 -8.17 -17.27
CA ARG A 173 -24.27 -7.52 -16.85
C ARG A 173 -24.45 -6.46 -15.74
N GLY A 174 -25.63 -6.35 -15.13
CA GLY A 174 -25.89 -5.33 -14.11
C GLY A 174 -24.96 -5.38 -12.89
N HIS A 175 -24.39 -6.53 -12.59
CA HIS A 175 -23.40 -6.71 -11.52
C HIS A 175 -22.03 -6.12 -11.85
N LEU A 176 -21.75 -5.76 -13.10
CA LEU A 176 -20.53 -5.13 -13.61
C LEU A 176 -20.64 -3.59 -13.68
N SER A 177 -21.81 -3.02 -13.39
CA SER A 177 -21.98 -1.57 -13.38
C SER A 177 -21.23 -0.92 -12.22
N VAL A 178 -20.75 0.31 -12.42
CA VAL A 178 -20.08 1.08 -11.36
C VAL A 178 -20.98 1.25 -10.13
N SER A 179 -22.30 1.44 -10.32
CA SER A 179 -23.24 1.51 -9.20
C SER A 179 -23.29 0.23 -8.35
N SER A 180 -23.11 -0.93 -8.96
CA SER A 180 -23.00 -2.21 -8.27
C SER A 180 -21.67 -2.36 -7.52
N VAL A 181 -20.59 -1.83 -8.07
CA VAL A 181 -19.24 -1.83 -7.45
C VAL A 181 -19.21 -0.88 -6.26
N ILE A 182 -19.79 0.32 -6.37
CA ILE A 182 -19.86 1.30 -5.28
C ILE A 182 -20.58 0.73 -4.05
N ARG A 183 -21.59 -0.12 -4.23
CA ARG A 183 -22.27 -0.80 -3.11
C ARG A 183 -21.37 -1.77 -2.34
N ARG A 184 -20.20 -2.14 -2.87
CA ARG A 184 -19.22 -3.02 -2.23
C ARG A 184 -18.11 -2.27 -1.51
N VAL A 185 -18.19 -0.93 -1.49
CA VAL A 185 -17.23 -0.10 -0.76
C VAL A 185 -17.30 -0.46 0.73
N ASP A 186 -16.13 -0.68 1.30
CA ASP A 186 -15.97 -1.02 2.72
C ASP A 186 -16.19 0.22 3.61
N THR A 187 -17.46 0.50 3.91
CA THR A 187 -17.86 1.60 4.79
C THR A 187 -17.22 1.51 6.19
N PRO A 188 -17.08 0.33 6.83
CA PRO A 188 -16.34 0.22 8.08
C PRO A 188 -14.94 0.77 8.04
N SER A 189 -14.15 0.48 7.00
CA SER A 189 -12.80 1.04 6.84
C SER A 189 -12.82 2.56 6.69
N ILE A 190 -13.78 3.13 5.94
CA ILE A 190 -13.90 4.58 5.80
C ILE A 190 -14.18 5.24 7.16
N LEU A 191 -15.12 4.68 7.95
CA LEU A 191 -15.45 5.19 9.28
C LEU A 191 -14.29 5.01 10.27
N PHE A 192 -13.52 3.93 10.15
CA PHE A 192 -12.32 3.70 10.94
C PHE A 192 -11.27 4.79 10.68
N PHE A 193 -10.96 5.09 9.42
CA PHE A 193 -10.02 6.17 9.08
C PHE A 193 -10.54 7.54 9.52
N LEU A 194 -11.82 7.81 9.35
CA LEU A 194 -12.43 9.04 9.86
C LEU A 194 -12.26 9.16 11.38
N GLY A 195 -12.49 8.08 12.13
CA GLY A 195 -12.31 8.04 13.59
C GLY A 195 -10.86 8.32 13.98
N ILE A 196 -9.87 7.75 13.26
CA ILE A 196 -8.44 8.02 13.47
C ILE A 196 -8.14 9.51 13.27
N LEU A 197 -8.56 10.08 12.15
CA LEU A 197 -8.28 11.50 11.83
C LEU A 197 -8.91 12.44 12.85
N LEU A 198 -10.13 12.14 13.32
CA LEU A 198 -10.79 12.93 14.38
C LEU A 198 -10.04 12.82 15.72
N ALA A 199 -9.55 11.62 16.08
CA ALA A 199 -8.78 11.42 17.30
C ALA A 199 -7.44 12.18 17.25
N VAL A 200 -6.73 12.13 16.10
CA VAL A 200 -5.50 12.90 15.90
C VAL A 200 -5.75 14.40 15.96
N ALA A 201 -6.82 14.90 15.31
CA ALA A 201 -7.19 16.32 15.38
C ALA A 201 -7.52 16.76 16.82
N ALA A 202 -8.12 15.91 17.65
CA ALA A 202 -8.35 16.20 19.06
C ALA A 202 -7.03 16.29 19.84
N LEU A 203 -6.06 15.40 19.59
CA LEU A 203 -4.73 15.43 20.20
C LEU A 203 -3.92 16.67 19.76
N GLU A 204 -4.04 17.07 18.50
CA GLU A 204 -3.43 18.30 17.97
C GLU A 204 -4.00 19.54 18.66
N THR A 205 -5.34 19.65 18.73
CA THR A 205 -6.02 20.76 19.41
C THR A 205 -5.68 20.84 20.90
N GLY A 206 -5.41 19.70 21.54
CA GLY A 206 -4.96 19.61 22.94
C GLY A 206 -3.47 19.85 23.13
N GLU A 207 -2.71 20.21 22.08
CA GLU A 207 -1.25 20.44 22.09
C GLU A 207 -0.40 19.22 22.50
N PHE A 208 -1.02 18.05 22.65
CA PHE A 208 -0.30 16.80 23.00
C PHE A 208 0.75 16.43 21.96
N LEU A 209 0.43 16.59 20.67
CA LEU A 209 1.33 16.24 19.59
C LEU A 209 2.58 17.14 19.58
N GLN A 210 2.42 18.41 19.90
CA GLN A 210 3.53 19.36 20.00
C GLN A 210 4.49 18.99 21.14
N HIS A 211 3.97 18.57 22.30
CA HIS A 211 4.80 18.09 23.39
C HIS A 211 5.61 16.83 23.02
N VAL A 212 4.99 15.92 22.25
CA VAL A 212 5.69 14.71 21.75
C VAL A 212 6.76 15.10 20.74
N ALA A 213 6.50 16.05 19.84
CA ALA A 213 7.48 16.55 18.87
C ALA A 213 8.71 17.13 19.57
N VAL A 214 8.51 18.06 20.53
CA VAL A 214 9.59 18.67 21.30
C VAL A 214 10.39 17.60 22.06
N PHE A 215 9.73 16.64 22.69
CA PHE A 215 10.40 15.53 23.37
C PHE A 215 11.28 14.70 22.44
N LEU A 216 10.78 14.38 21.23
CA LEU A 216 11.54 13.63 20.23
C LEU A 216 12.74 14.44 19.71
N GLU A 217 12.57 15.73 19.47
CA GLU A 217 13.64 16.60 19.00
C GLU A 217 14.73 16.79 20.06
N GLU A 218 14.38 17.07 21.29
CA GLU A 218 15.33 17.24 22.39
C GLU A 218 16.09 15.95 22.70
N THR A 219 15.42 14.80 22.59
CA THR A 219 16.00 13.49 22.91
C THR A 219 16.85 12.95 21.79
N LEU A 220 16.35 12.98 20.55
CA LEU A 220 16.97 12.31 19.41
C LEU A 220 17.85 13.24 18.57
N LYS A 221 17.52 14.53 18.50
CA LYS A 221 18.28 15.60 17.80
C LYS A 221 18.65 15.28 16.34
N ASN A 222 17.97 14.32 15.73
CA ASN A 222 18.29 13.82 14.41
C ASN A 222 17.03 13.36 13.67
N ILE A 223 16.72 14.01 12.55
CA ILE A 223 15.54 13.74 11.71
C ILE A 223 15.48 12.28 11.27
N TYR A 224 16.63 11.67 10.96
CA TYR A 224 16.69 10.28 10.53
C TYR A 224 16.28 9.32 11.66
N LEU A 225 16.75 9.57 12.89
CA LEU A 225 16.39 8.77 14.06
C LEU A 225 14.92 8.95 14.43
N ILE A 226 14.39 10.17 14.36
CA ILE A 226 12.97 10.46 14.61
C ILE A 226 12.10 9.64 13.67
N ASN A 227 12.36 9.74 12.37
CA ASN A 227 11.59 9.01 11.35
C ASN A 227 11.76 7.49 11.48
N MET A 228 12.97 7.03 11.79
CA MET A 228 13.24 5.60 12.02
C MET A 228 12.41 5.06 13.18
N ILE A 229 12.32 5.79 14.27
CA ILE A 229 11.54 5.37 15.44
C ILE A 229 10.05 5.43 15.14
N ILE A 230 9.55 6.48 14.48
CA ILE A 230 8.16 6.56 14.04
C ILE A 230 7.82 5.36 13.15
N GLY A 231 8.69 5.00 12.20
CA GLY A 231 8.51 3.86 11.34
C GLY A 231 8.55 2.50 12.08
N LEU A 232 9.38 2.35 13.10
CA LEU A 232 9.37 1.15 13.94
C LEU A 232 8.11 1.06 14.82
N LEU A 233 7.60 2.19 15.29
CA LEU A 233 6.31 2.25 15.99
C LEU A 233 5.16 1.84 15.06
N SER A 234 5.28 2.09 13.74
CA SER A 234 4.32 1.63 12.73
C SER A 234 4.20 0.10 12.66
N ALA A 235 5.16 -0.65 13.18
CA ALA A 235 5.02 -2.10 13.31
C ALA A 235 3.98 -2.51 14.38
N ILE A 236 3.72 -1.67 15.36
CA ILE A 236 2.83 -1.94 16.50
C ILE A 236 1.50 -1.20 16.34
N VAL A 237 1.58 0.06 15.93
CA VAL A 237 0.45 0.94 15.68
C VAL A 237 0.31 1.12 14.18
N ASP A 238 -0.90 1.08 13.64
CA ASP A 238 -1.14 1.29 12.20
C ASP A 238 -0.41 2.55 11.70
N ASN A 239 0.14 2.49 10.48
CA ASN A 239 0.91 3.55 9.86
C ASN A 239 0.12 4.86 9.69
N VAL A 240 -1.19 4.78 9.46
CA VAL A 240 -2.06 5.95 9.21
C VAL A 240 -2.11 6.91 10.40
N PRO A 241 -2.44 6.48 11.64
CA PRO A 241 -2.43 7.38 12.80
C PRO A 241 -1.05 7.99 13.09
N LEU A 242 0.03 7.26 12.83
CA LEU A 242 1.38 7.78 13.06
C LEU A 242 1.75 8.90 12.07
N VAL A 243 1.40 8.73 10.79
CA VAL A 243 1.63 9.78 9.79
C VAL A 243 0.73 10.99 10.05
N ALA A 244 -0.55 10.77 10.37
CA ALA A 244 -1.46 11.85 10.77
C ALA A 244 -0.94 12.60 11.99
N GLY A 245 -0.44 11.87 13.01
CA GLY A 245 0.19 12.46 14.18
C GLY A 245 1.42 13.28 13.83
N ALA A 246 2.31 12.76 12.99
CA ALA A 246 3.49 13.49 12.54
C ALA A 246 3.14 14.76 11.75
N MET A 247 2.10 14.73 10.91
CA MET A 247 1.60 15.92 10.22
C MET A 247 1.06 16.98 11.18
N GLY A 248 0.50 16.58 12.32
CA GLY A 248 0.04 17.49 13.38
C GLY A 248 1.17 17.95 14.32
N MET A 249 2.25 17.15 14.47
CA MET A 249 3.41 17.51 15.28
C MET A 249 4.30 18.57 14.61
N TYR A 250 4.53 18.42 13.31
CA TYR A 250 5.51 19.21 12.56
C TYR A 250 4.83 20.09 11.51
N SER A 251 5.22 21.36 11.48
CA SER A 251 4.63 22.34 10.57
C SER A 251 5.36 22.39 9.23
N MET A 252 4.66 22.79 8.16
CA MET A 252 5.29 23.07 6.86
C MET A 252 6.15 24.33 6.85
N THR A 253 6.10 25.16 7.90
CA THR A 253 7.03 26.28 8.09
C THR A 253 8.37 25.81 8.59
N GLU A 254 8.42 24.72 9.33
CA GLU A 254 9.63 24.09 9.84
C GLU A 254 10.22 23.12 8.79
N PHE A 255 9.38 22.22 8.26
CA PHE A 255 9.72 21.34 7.18
C PHE A 255 8.89 21.67 5.94
N PRO A 256 9.44 22.47 5.00
CA PRO A 256 8.71 22.87 3.79
C PRO A 256 8.32 21.66 2.92
N PRO A 257 7.40 21.85 1.96
CA PRO A 257 7.05 20.78 1.02
C PRO A 257 8.28 20.16 0.36
N ASP A 258 8.24 18.85 0.17
CA ASP A 258 9.33 18.02 -0.39
C ASP A 258 10.63 18.00 0.46
N HIS A 259 10.55 18.43 1.73
CA HIS A 259 11.66 18.28 2.65
C HIS A 259 11.95 16.79 2.96
N ILE A 260 13.23 16.49 3.23
CA ILE A 260 13.73 15.15 3.60
C ILE A 260 12.87 14.46 4.68
N PHE A 261 12.40 15.23 5.67
CA PHE A 261 11.56 14.73 6.76
C PHE A 261 10.32 14.00 6.24
N TRP A 262 9.58 14.61 5.32
CA TRP A 262 8.32 14.07 4.81
C TRP A 262 8.51 12.83 3.92
N SER A 263 9.51 12.85 3.05
CA SER A 263 9.82 11.70 2.20
C SER A 263 10.30 10.52 3.04
N LEU A 264 11.15 10.79 4.03
CA LEU A 264 11.64 9.74 4.93
C LEU A 264 10.52 9.20 5.82
N LEU A 265 9.58 10.07 6.28
CA LEU A 265 8.39 9.67 7.00
C LEU A 265 7.52 8.73 6.17
N ALA A 266 7.27 9.06 4.90
CA ALA A 266 6.52 8.22 3.97
C ALA A 266 7.16 6.83 3.84
N TYR A 267 8.48 6.78 3.65
CA TYR A 267 9.23 5.53 3.59
C TYR A 267 9.14 4.74 4.90
N CYS A 268 9.49 5.39 6.01
CA CYS A 268 9.61 4.73 7.31
C CYS A 268 8.26 4.20 7.81
N ALA A 269 7.20 5.02 7.75
CA ALA A 269 5.86 4.60 8.17
C ALA A 269 5.29 3.52 7.26
N GLY A 270 5.42 3.67 5.94
CA GLY A 270 4.91 2.71 4.98
C GLY A 270 5.59 1.35 5.07
N THR A 271 6.93 1.32 5.12
CA THR A 271 7.69 0.06 5.13
C THR A 271 7.83 -0.56 6.52
N GLY A 272 7.89 0.27 7.58
CA GLY A 272 8.00 -0.16 8.98
C GLY A 272 6.85 -1.05 9.43
N GLY A 273 5.64 -0.83 8.92
CA GLY A 273 4.47 -1.67 9.16
C GLY A 273 4.64 -3.14 8.71
N SER A 274 5.67 -3.45 7.92
CA SER A 274 5.99 -4.83 7.53
C SER A 274 6.75 -5.61 8.61
N VAL A 275 7.35 -4.93 9.59
CA VAL A 275 8.18 -5.59 10.62
C VAL A 275 7.35 -6.52 11.49
N LEU A 276 6.12 -6.14 11.83
CA LEU A 276 5.14 -7.04 12.44
C LEU A 276 3.94 -7.17 11.51
N ILE A 277 3.35 -8.35 11.46
CA ILE A 277 2.22 -8.65 10.54
C ILE A 277 0.98 -7.79 10.82
N ILE A 278 0.84 -7.25 12.03
CA ILE A 278 -0.27 -6.39 12.45
C ILE A 278 -0.03 -4.90 12.19
N GLY A 279 1.18 -4.51 11.80
CA GLY A 279 1.57 -3.10 11.67
C GLY A 279 1.08 -2.42 10.39
N SER A 280 0.40 -3.13 9.49
CA SER A 280 -0.16 -2.55 8.28
C SER A 280 -1.43 -3.27 7.84
N ALA A 281 -2.32 -2.56 7.14
CA ALA A 281 -3.52 -3.16 6.53
C ALA A 281 -3.19 -4.34 5.61
N ALA A 282 -2.08 -4.27 4.88
CA ALA A 282 -1.54 -5.36 4.06
C ALA A 282 -1.23 -6.61 4.89
N GLY A 283 -0.56 -6.44 6.03
CA GLY A 283 -0.22 -7.53 6.94
C GLY A 283 -1.46 -8.19 7.53
N VAL A 284 -2.39 -7.39 8.04
CA VAL A 284 -3.65 -7.87 8.64
C VAL A 284 -4.49 -8.64 7.61
N ALA A 285 -4.62 -8.12 6.38
CA ALA A 285 -5.33 -8.80 5.31
C ALA A 285 -4.68 -10.14 4.95
N MET A 286 -3.36 -10.19 4.80
CA MET A 286 -2.62 -11.42 4.52
C MET A 286 -2.79 -12.45 5.63
N MET A 287 -2.67 -12.01 6.89
CA MET A 287 -2.89 -12.85 8.08
C MET A 287 -4.31 -13.44 8.07
N GLY A 288 -5.32 -12.65 7.75
CA GLY A 288 -6.71 -13.10 7.68
C GLY A 288 -6.97 -14.11 6.57
N ILE A 289 -6.44 -13.88 5.36
CA ILE A 289 -6.70 -14.70 4.17
C ILE A 289 -5.93 -16.04 4.22
N LEU A 290 -4.63 -16.00 4.56
CA LEU A 290 -3.76 -17.17 4.57
C LEU A 290 -3.69 -17.85 5.93
N LYS A 291 -4.34 -17.28 6.98
CA LYS A 291 -4.29 -17.78 8.36
C LYS A 291 -2.86 -17.88 8.87
N ILE A 292 -2.02 -16.88 8.60
CA ILE A 292 -0.64 -16.81 9.08
C ILE A 292 -0.67 -16.57 10.59
N ASP A 293 0.09 -17.36 11.32
CA ASP A 293 0.26 -17.20 12.76
C ASP A 293 1.20 -16.04 13.09
N PHE A 294 0.83 -15.19 14.05
CA PHE A 294 1.61 -14.01 14.46
C PHE A 294 3.01 -14.39 14.95
N ILE A 295 3.12 -15.40 15.81
CA ILE A 295 4.41 -15.83 16.39
C ILE A 295 5.30 -16.44 15.32
N TRP A 296 4.71 -17.17 14.36
CA TRP A 296 5.45 -17.68 13.22
C TRP A 296 6.04 -16.54 12.37
N TYR A 297 5.23 -15.53 12.05
CA TYR A 297 5.68 -14.35 11.29
C TYR A 297 6.80 -13.63 12.01
N LEU A 298 6.64 -13.40 13.32
CA LEU A 298 7.64 -12.77 14.18
C LEU A 298 8.99 -13.50 14.12
N LYS A 299 8.98 -14.83 14.14
CA LYS A 299 10.21 -15.65 14.13
C LYS A 299 10.85 -15.80 12.77
N ARG A 300 10.07 -15.72 11.68
CA ARG A 300 10.53 -16.08 10.32
C ARG A 300 10.67 -14.90 9.37
N ILE A 301 9.81 -13.91 9.47
CA ILE A 301 9.71 -12.81 8.51
C ILE A 301 10.14 -11.48 9.14
N SER A 302 9.79 -11.22 10.40
CA SER A 302 10.02 -9.91 11.03
C SER A 302 11.46 -9.42 10.96
N LEU A 303 12.44 -10.31 11.19
CA LEU A 303 13.85 -9.94 11.09
C LEU A 303 14.24 -9.58 9.65
N LEU A 304 13.71 -10.29 8.66
CA LEU A 304 13.94 -10.00 7.24
C LEU A 304 13.32 -8.66 6.83
N ALA A 305 12.09 -8.40 7.30
CA ALA A 305 11.41 -7.13 7.10
C ALA A 305 12.19 -5.96 7.74
N LEU A 306 12.70 -6.16 8.96
CA LEU A 306 13.54 -5.17 9.64
C LEU A 306 14.85 -4.92 8.89
N LEU A 307 15.51 -5.95 8.40
CA LEU A 307 16.73 -5.81 7.59
C LEU A 307 16.44 -5.03 6.30
N GLY A 308 15.33 -5.34 5.61
CA GLY A 308 14.90 -4.60 4.44
C GLY A 308 14.60 -3.13 4.75
N TYR A 309 13.86 -2.87 5.83
CA TYR A 309 13.55 -1.54 6.31
C TYR A 309 14.80 -0.70 6.56
N LEU A 310 15.77 -1.24 7.34
CA LEU A 310 17.01 -0.55 7.66
C LEU A 310 17.92 -0.36 6.43
N ALA A 311 17.97 -1.36 5.54
CA ALA A 311 18.74 -1.27 4.30
C ALA A 311 18.21 -0.19 3.35
N GLY A 312 16.88 -0.11 3.19
CA GLY A 312 16.28 0.95 2.37
C GLY A 312 16.43 2.34 2.98
N MET A 313 16.33 2.46 4.31
CA MET A 313 16.66 3.70 5.01
C MET A 313 18.12 4.10 4.79
N GLY A 314 19.06 3.15 4.88
CA GLY A 314 20.47 3.39 4.56
C GLY A 314 20.69 3.84 3.11
N ALA A 315 19.97 3.22 2.16
CA ALA A 315 19.99 3.64 0.76
C ALA A 315 19.48 5.08 0.58
N TYR A 316 18.41 5.45 1.27
CA TYR A 316 17.89 6.82 1.28
C TYR A 316 18.92 7.81 1.82
N MET A 317 19.58 7.49 2.94
CA MET A 317 20.64 8.35 3.50
C MET A 317 21.81 8.52 2.55
N ILE A 318 22.28 7.44 1.91
CA ILE A 318 23.36 7.49 0.93
C ILE A 318 22.97 8.36 -0.27
N GLN A 319 21.74 8.20 -0.78
CA GLN A 319 21.22 9.01 -1.87
C GLN A 319 21.27 10.51 -1.58
N HIS A 320 20.99 10.91 -0.32
CA HIS A 320 21.02 12.32 0.10
C HIS A 320 22.40 12.87 0.48
N ILE A 321 23.41 12.04 0.64
CA ILE A 321 24.80 12.49 0.80
C ILE A 321 25.39 12.92 -0.55
N TRP A 322 24.86 12.36 -1.64
CA TRP A 322 25.38 12.58 -3.00
C TRP A 322 24.56 13.60 -3.81
N THR A 323 23.44 14.08 -3.31
CA THR A 323 22.64 15.17 -3.87
C THR A 323 22.78 16.42 -3.02
#